data_1f0bafd764af4a8eda6d4b83c16b3d66
#
_entry.id   1f0bafd764af4a8eda6d4b83c16b3d66
#
_cell.length_a   1.000
_cell.length_b   1.000
_cell.length_c   1.000
_cell.angle_alpha   90.00
_cell.angle_beta   90.00
_cell.angle_gamma   90.00
#
_symmetry.space_group_name_H-M   'P 1'
#
loop_
_entity.id
_entity.type
_entity.pdbx_description
1 polymer ?
#
loop_
_entity_poly.entity_id
_entity_poly.type
_entity_poly.pdbx_seq_one_letter_code
_entity_poly.pdbx_strand_id
1 'polypeptide(L)'
;MCYTEASCRGGLLQFTGKGGMRVTSEQKKRFLCVVAITAAALAVLLGYAVFTTLTGLGLSCALHELTGLDCAGCGMSRACLALLRLDIGAAFSYNLLWPVYFGYALWAYLSYTIPYVRRGVMPAFPQPVWLNWVLLGVLLTYGIVRNLI
;
A
#
# COMPACT_ATOMS: atom_id res chain seq x y z
N MET A 1 8.67 9.23 17.67
CA MET A 1 9.68 10.28 17.86
C MET A 1 10.99 9.61 18.23
N CYS A 2 11.83 9.32 17.25
CA CYS A 2 13.23 8.97 17.42
C CYS A 2 13.96 9.53 16.20
N TYR A 3 14.04 10.87 16.16
CA TYR A 3 15.01 11.58 15.36
C TYR A 3 16.19 11.86 16.29
N THR A 4 17.19 11.03 16.24
CA THR A 4 18.50 11.36 16.76
C THR A 4 19.48 11.30 15.61
N GLU A 5 20.05 12.44 15.32
CA GLU A 5 21.20 12.65 14.46
C GLU A 5 22.32 11.68 14.83
N ALA A 6 22.50 10.68 14.03
CA ALA A 6 23.67 9.82 14.13
C ALA A 6 24.40 9.81 12.79
N SER A 7 25.30 10.75 12.73
CA SER A 7 26.60 10.65 12.09
C SER A 7 26.66 10.09 10.67
N CYS A 8 26.65 11.00 9.71
CA CYS A 8 27.33 10.83 8.42
C CYS A 8 28.82 10.60 8.66
N ARG A 9 29.23 9.39 9.04
CA ARG A 9 30.62 8.96 8.95
C ARG A 9 30.69 7.51 8.48
N GLY A 10 31.19 7.33 7.27
CA GLY A 10 31.96 6.16 6.89
C GLY A 10 31.18 4.91 6.48
N GLY A 11 30.31 5.01 5.48
CA GLY A 11 29.85 3.84 4.75
C GLY A 11 30.38 3.83 3.32
N LEU A 12 31.70 4.00 3.14
CA LEU A 12 32.32 3.64 1.87
C LEU A 12 32.04 2.16 1.63
N LEU A 13 31.38 1.86 0.53
CA LEU A 13 31.25 0.52 -0.01
C LEU A 13 32.65 -0.07 -0.20
N GLN A 14 33.10 -0.87 0.75
CA GLN A 14 34.24 -1.74 0.50
C GLN A 14 33.77 -2.82 -0.48
N PHE A 15 34.00 -2.57 -1.75
CA PHE A 15 34.02 -3.59 -2.78
C PHE A 15 35.23 -4.48 -2.54
N THR A 16 35.18 -5.40 -1.59
CA THR A 16 36.12 -6.52 -1.55
C THR A 16 35.55 -7.58 -2.48
N GLY A 17 36.20 -7.69 -3.65
CA GLY A 17 35.89 -8.76 -4.60
C GLY A 17 36.01 -10.13 -3.95
N LYS A 18 34.87 -10.80 -3.91
CA LYS A 18 34.60 -12.24 -4.07
C LYS A 18 33.15 -12.49 -3.67
N GLY A 19 32.38 -12.90 -4.65
CA GLY A 19 30.95 -13.12 -4.69
C GLY A 19 30.29 -13.75 -3.47
N GLY A 20 29.77 -12.91 -2.60
CA GLY A 20 28.88 -13.28 -1.52
C GLY A 20 28.27 -12.01 -0.96
N MET A 21 26.98 -11.77 -1.24
CA MET A 21 26.23 -10.64 -0.70
C MET A 21 26.06 -10.89 0.81
N ARG A 22 27.05 -10.50 1.63
CA ARG A 22 26.96 -10.60 3.09
C ARG A 22 25.92 -9.58 3.56
N VAL A 23 24.73 -10.09 3.88
CA VAL A 23 23.70 -9.30 4.54
C VAL A 23 24.20 -8.91 5.92
N THR A 24 24.34 -7.60 6.17
CA THR A 24 24.79 -7.09 7.47
C THR A 24 23.73 -7.35 8.55
N SER A 25 24.14 -7.44 9.82
CA SER A 25 23.22 -7.63 10.95
C SER A 25 22.14 -6.54 11.00
N GLU A 26 22.50 -5.31 10.64
CA GLU A 26 21.57 -4.18 10.57
C GLU A 26 20.56 -4.31 9.44
N GLN A 27 20.95 -4.85 8.30
CA GLN A 27 20.00 -5.13 7.20
C GLN A 27 19.01 -6.22 7.60
N LYS A 28 19.45 -7.25 8.32
CA LYS A 28 18.55 -8.29 8.86
C LYS A 28 17.53 -7.72 9.83
N LYS A 29 17.97 -6.85 10.77
CA LYS A 29 17.07 -6.19 11.71
C LYS A 29 16.01 -5.34 10.99
N ARG A 30 16.41 -4.53 10.02
CA ARG A 30 15.49 -3.71 9.21
C ARG A 30 14.51 -4.56 8.41
N PHE A 31 15.00 -5.62 7.79
CA PHE A 31 14.15 -6.57 7.07
C PHE A 31 13.12 -7.22 7.99
N LEU A 32 13.54 -7.71 9.16
CA LEU A 32 12.64 -8.29 10.15
C LEU A 32 11.60 -7.27 10.66
N CYS A 33 12.01 -6.02 10.87
CA CYS A 33 11.10 -4.94 11.27
C CYS A 33 10.02 -4.70 10.18
N VAL A 34 10.43 -4.62 8.92
CA VAL A 34 9.48 -4.46 7.79
C VAL A 34 8.54 -5.66 7.71
N VAL A 35 9.06 -6.87 7.80
CA VAL A 35 8.23 -8.09 7.77
C VAL A 35 7.23 -8.11 8.94
N ALA A 36 7.68 -7.75 10.16
CA ALA A 36 6.80 -7.70 11.33
C ALA A 36 5.68 -6.66 11.17
N ILE A 37 6.01 -5.46 10.68
CA ILE A 37 5.01 -4.39 10.43
C ILE A 37 4.02 -4.85 9.34
N THR A 38 4.52 -5.44 8.26
CA THR A 38 3.66 -5.93 7.17
C THR A 38 2.77 -7.07 7.64
N ALA A 39 3.30 -8.01 8.42
CA ALA A 39 2.52 -9.10 8.98
C ALA A 39 1.44 -8.59 9.95
N ALA A 40 1.76 -7.61 10.79
CA ALA A 40 0.78 -6.97 11.68
C ALA A 40 -0.31 -6.25 10.88
N ALA A 41 0.04 -5.50 9.84
CA ALA A 41 -0.93 -4.84 8.98
C ALA A 41 -1.85 -5.85 8.26
N LEU A 42 -1.28 -6.94 7.74
CA LEU A 42 -2.07 -8.01 7.12
C LEU A 42 -2.99 -8.70 8.13
N ALA A 43 -2.54 -8.94 9.36
CA ALA A 43 -3.37 -9.52 10.40
C ALA A 43 -4.57 -8.61 10.75
N VAL A 44 -4.36 -7.29 10.82
CA VAL A 44 -5.44 -6.32 11.02
C VAL A 44 -6.42 -6.32 9.86
N LEU A 45 -5.93 -6.34 8.62
CA LEU A 45 -6.79 -6.39 7.42
C LEU A 45 -7.60 -7.69 7.35
N LEU A 46 -7.00 -8.84 7.66
CA LEU A 46 -7.70 -10.12 7.72
C LEU A 46 -8.73 -10.13 8.86
N GLY A 47 -8.37 -9.61 10.04
CA GLY A 47 -9.30 -9.46 11.16
C GLY A 47 -10.50 -8.60 10.79
N TYR A 48 -10.27 -7.48 10.10
CA TYR A 48 -11.34 -6.64 9.57
C TYR A 48 -12.20 -7.39 8.55
N ALA A 49 -11.59 -8.14 7.62
CA ALA A 49 -12.31 -8.93 6.64
C ALA A 49 -13.20 -10.00 7.29
N VAL A 50 -12.70 -10.69 8.30
CA VAL A 50 -13.48 -11.67 9.08
C VAL A 50 -14.62 -10.96 9.83
N PHE A 51 -14.32 -9.85 10.50
CA PHE A 51 -15.33 -9.07 11.22
C PHE A 51 -16.48 -8.66 10.30
N THR A 52 -16.18 -8.09 9.13
CA THR A 52 -17.20 -7.64 8.17
C THR A 52 -18.02 -8.79 7.58
N THR A 53 -17.40 -9.96 7.38
CA THR A 53 -18.12 -11.15 6.88
C THR A 53 -19.05 -11.76 7.92
N LEU A 54 -18.69 -11.70 9.20
CA LEU A 54 -19.49 -12.26 10.30
C LEU A 54 -20.61 -11.34 10.74
N THR A 55 -20.36 -10.03 10.77
CA THR A 55 -21.33 -9.05 11.31
C THR A 55 -22.17 -8.37 10.23
N GLY A 56 -21.73 -8.41 8.97
CA GLY A 56 -22.32 -7.62 7.89
C GLY A 56 -22.03 -6.11 8.00
N LEU A 57 -21.34 -5.68 9.08
CA LEU A 57 -21.00 -4.28 9.33
C LEU A 57 -19.68 -3.97 8.63
N GLY A 58 -19.74 -3.30 7.48
CA GLY A 58 -18.57 -2.78 6.77
C GLY A 58 -18.39 -1.28 6.99
N LEU A 59 -17.21 -0.76 6.65
CA LEU A 59 -17.01 0.69 6.59
C LEU A 59 -17.89 1.24 5.46
N SER A 60 -18.90 2.02 5.84
CA SER A 60 -19.72 2.77 4.89
C SER A 60 -18.94 3.99 4.40
N CYS A 61 -19.22 4.42 3.18
CA CYS A 61 -18.63 5.62 2.62
C CYS A 61 -19.34 6.85 3.18
N ALA A 62 -18.63 7.70 3.93
CA ALA A 62 -19.20 8.93 4.46
C ALA A 62 -19.77 9.84 3.36
N LEU A 63 -19.17 9.87 2.18
CA LEU A 63 -19.69 10.62 1.04
C LEU A 63 -21.04 10.06 0.58
N HIS A 64 -21.15 8.75 0.48
CA HIS A 64 -22.39 8.07 0.08
C HIS A 64 -23.52 8.29 1.10
N GLU A 65 -23.20 8.22 2.39
CA GLU A 65 -24.20 8.46 3.45
C GLU A 65 -24.68 9.92 3.51
N LEU A 66 -23.77 10.88 3.24
CA LEU A 66 -24.11 12.30 3.33
C LEU A 66 -24.75 12.85 2.06
N THR A 67 -24.36 12.35 0.89
CA THR A 67 -24.75 12.93 -0.40
C THR A 67 -25.51 11.97 -1.31
N GLY A 68 -25.52 10.67 -1.00
CA GLY A 68 -26.04 9.63 -1.89
C GLY A 68 -25.13 9.32 -3.09
N LEU A 69 -23.98 10.00 -3.23
CA LEU A 69 -23.07 9.85 -4.35
C LEU A 69 -22.01 8.79 -4.05
N ASP A 70 -21.67 7.98 -5.06
CA ASP A 70 -20.59 7.01 -4.96
C ASP A 70 -19.22 7.67 -5.17
N CYS A 71 -18.33 7.53 -4.20
CA CYS A 71 -16.93 7.95 -4.39
C CYS A 71 -16.14 6.91 -5.20
N ALA A 72 -14.95 7.30 -5.69
CA ALA A 72 -14.06 6.39 -6.42
C ALA A 72 -13.65 5.14 -5.62
N GLY A 73 -13.68 5.20 -4.29
CA GLY A 73 -13.38 4.09 -3.37
C GLY A 73 -14.58 3.24 -3.00
N CYS A 74 -15.81 3.63 -3.38
CA CYS A 74 -17.02 2.86 -3.04
C CYS A 74 -16.93 1.45 -3.61
N GLY A 75 -17.28 0.45 -2.79
CA GLY A 75 -17.18 -0.96 -3.16
C GLY A 75 -15.79 -1.58 -3.04
N MET A 76 -14.74 -0.82 -2.66
CA MET A 76 -13.38 -1.36 -2.51
C MET A 76 -13.31 -2.47 -1.46
N SER A 77 -13.98 -2.33 -0.31
CA SER A 77 -14.03 -3.38 0.71
C SER A 77 -14.67 -4.65 0.18
N ARG A 78 -15.75 -4.54 -0.61
CA ARG A 78 -16.40 -5.69 -1.25
C ARG A 78 -15.51 -6.32 -2.33
N ALA A 79 -14.80 -5.48 -3.12
CA ALA A 79 -13.81 -5.95 -4.09
C ALA A 79 -12.68 -6.72 -3.41
N CYS A 80 -12.14 -6.23 -2.28
CA CYS A 80 -11.13 -6.94 -1.49
C CYS A 80 -11.64 -8.29 -0.98
N LEU A 81 -12.88 -8.35 -0.47
CA LEU A 81 -13.48 -9.61 -0.02
C LEU A 81 -13.69 -10.61 -1.18
N ALA A 82 -14.09 -10.13 -2.36
CA ALA A 82 -14.20 -10.95 -3.56
C ALA A 82 -12.84 -11.51 -3.99
N LEU A 83 -11.78 -10.68 -3.93
CA LEU A 83 -10.41 -11.13 -4.21
C LEU A 83 -9.92 -12.19 -3.23
N LEU A 84 -10.24 -12.07 -1.94
CA LEU A 84 -9.92 -13.10 -0.95
C LEU A 84 -10.62 -14.43 -1.24
N ARG A 85 -11.77 -14.39 -1.92
CA ARG A 85 -12.51 -15.57 -2.40
C ARG A 85 -12.07 -16.04 -3.79
N LEU A 86 -11.04 -15.39 -4.37
CA LEU A 86 -10.53 -15.62 -5.73
C LEU A 86 -11.56 -15.34 -6.83
N ASP A 87 -12.60 -14.57 -6.51
CA ASP A 87 -13.62 -14.13 -7.47
C ASP A 87 -13.24 -12.78 -8.09
N ILE A 88 -12.41 -12.85 -9.13
CA ILE A 88 -11.92 -11.68 -9.84
C ILE A 88 -13.06 -10.95 -10.57
N GLY A 89 -14.01 -11.70 -11.11
CA GLY A 89 -15.18 -11.13 -11.81
C GLY A 89 -16.02 -10.25 -10.89
N ALA A 90 -16.37 -10.75 -9.70
CA ALA A 90 -17.07 -9.98 -8.70
C ALA A 90 -16.24 -8.77 -8.21
N ALA A 91 -14.92 -8.90 -8.09
CA ALA A 91 -14.06 -7.79 -7.69
C ALA A 91 -14.14 -6.61 -8.69
N PHE A 92 -14.13 -6.88 -10.00
CA PHE A 92 -14.31 -5.87 -11.05
C PHE A 92 -15.71 -5.24 -11.04
N SER A 93 -16.76 -6.01 -10.75
CA SER A 93 -18.13 -5.48 -10.68
C SER A 93 -18.33 -4.54 -9.49
N TYR A 94 -17.61 -4.75 -8.38
CA TYR A 94 -17.68 -3.86 -7.22
C TYR A 94 -16.87 -2.57 -7.40
N ASN A 95 -15.67 -2.65 -7.97
CA ASN A 95 -14.86 -1.47 -8.24
C ASN A 95 -13.85 -1.77 -9.37
N LEU A 96 -14.02 -1.12 -10.51
CA LEU A 96 -13.16 -1.33 -11.68
C LEU A 96 -11.70 -0.89 -11.44
N LEU A 97 -11.47 0.06 -10.53
CA LEU A 97 -10.14 0.62 -10.25
C LEU A 97 -9.32 -0.18 -9.23
N TRP A 98 -9.83 -1.30 -8.70
CA TRP A 98 -9.06 -2.07 -7.72
C TRP A 98 -7.63 -2.45 -8.18
N PRO A 99 -7.36 -2.80 -9.47
CA PRO A 99 -6.01 -3.12 -9.90
C PRO A 99 -5.08 -1.90 -9.86
N VAL A 100 -5.61 -0.71 -10.15
CA VAL A 100 -4.86 0.55 -10.07
C VAL A 100 -4.45 0.84 -8.63
N TYR A 101 -5.38 0.71 -7.68
CA TYR A 101 -5.08 0.91 -6.25
C TYR A 101 -4.03 -0.07 -5.74
N PHE A 102 -4.20 -1.37 -6.03
CA PHE A 102 -3.25 -2.39 -5.58
C PHE A 102 -1.90 -2.27 -6.27
N GLY A 103 -1.88 -1.99 -7.58
CA GLY A 103 -0.64 -1.77 -8.32
C GLY A 103 0.14 -0.58 -7.79
N TYR A 104 -0.54 0.55 -7.55
CA TYR A 104 0.07 1.73 -6.98
C TYR A 104 0.57 1.49 -5.54
N ALA A 105 -0.23 0.84 -4.70
CA ALA A 105 0.14 0.52 -3.33
C ALA A 105 1.38 -0.41 -3.28
N LEU A 106 1.41 -1.45 -4.13
CA LEU A 106 2.53 -2.36 -4.23
C LEU A 106 3.79 -1.63 -4.72
N TRP A 107 3.67 -0.81 -5.76
CA TRP A 107 4.78 -0.03 -6.26
C TRP A 107 5.32 0.95 -5.20
N ALA A 108 4.44 1.67 -4.51
CA ALA A 108 4.81 2.55 -3.42
C ALA A 108 5.52 1.77 -2.29
N TYR A 109 4.93 0.66 -1.86
CA TYR A 109 5.51 -0.20 -0.82
C TYR A 109 6.92 -0.66 -1.19
N LEU A 110 7.15 -1.14 -2.40
CA LEU A 110 8.48 -1.59 -2.85
C LEU A 110 9.46 -0.41 -2.96
N SER A 111 9.01 0.74 -3.44
CA SER A 111 9.82 1.95 -3.60
C SER A 111 10.32 2.51 -2.26
N TYR A 112 9.56 2.32 -1.18
CA TYR A 112 10.00 2.69 0.17
C TYR A 112 10.80 1.58 0.86
N THR A 113 10.37 0.34 0.74
CA THR A 113 10.94 -0.79 1.48
C THR A 113 12.33 -1.17 0.99
N ILE A 114 12.55 -1.21 -0.33
CA ILE A 114 13.83 -1.64 -0.89
C ILE A 114 14.98 -0.71 -0.48
N PRO A 115 14.89 0.63 -0.62
CA PRO A 115 15.94 1.53 -0.16
C PRO A 115 16.15 1.49 1.35
N TYR A 116 15.07 1.39 2.12
CA TYR A 116 15.14 1.30 3.58
C TYR A 116 15.91 0.07 4.04
N VAL A 117 15.60 -1.10 3.50
CA VAL A 117 16.30 -2.35 3.86
C VAL A 117 17.77 -2.31 3.41
N ARG A 118 18.02 -1.85 2.18
CA ARG A 118 19.38 -1.87 1.60
C ARG A 118 20.29 -0.79 2.16
N ARG A 119 19.80 0.43 2.28
CA ARG A 119 20.61 1.63 2.62
C ARG A 119 20.31 2.22 3.99
N GLY A 120 19.16 1.86 4.59
CA GLY A 120 18.69 2.44 5.85
C GLY A 120 18.17 3.86 5.72
N VAL A 121 17.93 4.32 4.51
CA VAL A 121 17.42 5.66 4.22
C VAL A 121 16.02 5.53 3.63
N MET A 122 15.07 6.27 4.20
CA MET A 122 13.75 6.42 3.59
C MET A 122 13.83 7.56 2.57
N PRO A 123 13.53 7.31 1.29
CA PRO A 123 13.45 8.38 0.31
C PRO A 123 12.31 9.33 0.68
N ALA A 124 12.53 10.65 0.63
CA ALA A 124 11.52 11.64 0.99
C ALA A 124 10.28 11.54 0.09
N PHE A 125 10.47 11.35 -1.21
CA PHE A 125 9.42 11.10 -2.21
C PHE A 125 10.00 10.22 -3.32
N PRO A 126 9.84 8.89 -3.28
CA PRO A 126 10.35 8.01 -4.34
C PRO A 126 9.53 8.12 -5.63
N GLN A 127 8.42 8.83 -5.57
CA GLN A 127 7.45 8.90 -6.67
C GLN A 127 7.47 10.28 -7.28
N PRO A 128 7.40 10.39 -8.63
CA PRO A 128 7.28 11.67 -9.29
C PRO A 128 5.92 12.30 -8.94
N VAL A 129 5.94 13.57 -8.52
CA VAL A 129 4.74 14.30 -8.07
C VAL A 129 3.63 14.32 -9.14
N TRP A 130 3.99 14.38 -10.42
CA TRP A 130 3.02 14.36 -11.52
C TRP A 130 2.16 13.08 -11.54
N LEU A 131 2.72 11.93 -11.13
CA LEU A 131 1.97 10.66 -11.08
C LEU A 131 0.82 10.72 -10.06
N ASN A 132 1.03 11.40 -8.94
CA ASN A 132 -0.02 11.59 -7.94
C ASN A 132 -1.16 12.46 -8.50
N TRP A 133 -0.83 13.49 -9.29
CA TRP A 133 -1.84 14.32 -9.96
C TRP A 133 -2.63 13.55 -11.04
N VAL A 134 -1.93 12.71 -11.82
CA VAL A 134 -2.59 11.83 -12.80
C VAL A 134 -3.52 10.86 -12.09
N LEU A 135 -3.05 10.21 -11.01
CA LEU A 135 -3.87 9.29 -10.24
C LEU A 135 -5.11 9.99 -9.67
N LEU A 136 -4.93 11.18 -9.09
CA LEU A 136 -6.04 12.00 -8.59
C LEU A 136 -7.05 12.31 -9.69
N GLY A 137 -6.59 12.72 -10.88
CA GLY A 137 -7.44 12.97 -12.04
C GLY A 137 -8.26 11.74 -12.45
N VAL A 138 -7.61 10.58 -12.52
CA VAL A 138 -8.29 9.30 -12.83
C VAL A 138 -9.36 8.97 -11.79
N LEU A 139 -9.05 9.14 -10.49
CA LEU A 139 -9.98 8.86 -9.41
C LEU A 139 -11.20 9.78 -9.43
N LEU A 140 -10.99 11.08 -9.67
CA LEU A 140 -12.07 12.06 -9.77
C LEU A 140 -12.96 11.78 -11.00
N THR A 141 -12.34 11.54 -12.16
CA THR A 141 -13.07 11.22 -13.39
C THR A 141 -13.92 9.95 -13.21
N TYR A 142 -13.33 8.90 -12.63
CA TYR A 142 -14.05 7.66 -12.34
C TYR A 142 -15.22 7.87 -11.37
N GLY A 143 -15.02 8.65 -10.31
CA GLY A 143 -16.08 8.99 -9.35
C GLY A 143 -17.25 9.73 -10.03
N ILE A 144 -16.95 10.66 -10.93
CA ILE A 144 -17.97 11.40 -11.71
C ILE A 144 -18.73 10.45 -12.65
N VAL A 145 -17.99 9.69 -13.47
CA VAL A 145 -18.59 8.75 -14.45
C VAL A 145 -19.50 7.74 -13.76
N ARG A 146 -19.08 7.21 -12.61
CA ARG A 146 -19.84 6.23 -11.83
C ARG A 146 -21.20 6.76 -11.33
N ASN A 147 -21.30 8.06 -11.11
CA ASN A 147 -22.55 8.69 -10.67
C ASN A 147 -23.45 9.15 -11.82
N LEU A 148 -22.97 9.06 -13.07
CA LEU A 148 -23.73 9.43 -14.27
C LEU A 148 -24.35 8.23 -14.97
N ILE A 149 -23.87 7.03 -14.67
CA ILE A 149 -24.33 5.75 -15.22
C ILE A 149 -25.17 5.00 -14.19
#